data_22607b50733ab93bb9c66d248280b190
#
_entry.id   22607b50733ab93bb9c66d248280b190
#
_cell.length_a   1.000
_cell.length_b   1.000
_cell.length_c   1.000
_cell.angle_alpha   90.00
_cell.angle_beta   90.00
_cell.angle_gamma   90.00
#
_symmetry.space_group_name_H-M   'P 1'
#
loop_
_entity.id
_entity.type
_entity.pdbx_description
1 polymer ?
#
loop_
_entity_poly.entity_id
_entity_poly.type
_entity_poly.pdbx_seq_one_letter_code
_entity_poly.pdbx_strand_id
1 'polypeptide(L)'
;MPRLTSIVRLCLATLLLALVGCASTSGGNPLDPFEATNRKIDAFNESVDQAVLKPVAKSYQDYTPNLLQTTVKNFFGNLRDVWSVVNNGLQLKPKETAETGARVVVNSTIGLYGLIDVGTHIGLQRHTADFGQTLGYWGMPAGPYVVIPLLGPSTARDTAALLVDRHGDPWSQINPVASRNQGVALRLVDKRAQFLGMDDRLNEVALDKYSFVRDAYLQKRRAEVRRGPPSDVDELEEK
;
A
#
# COMPACT_ATOMS: atom_id res chain seq x y z
N MET A 1 34.08 -17.15 18.86
CA MET A 1 32.89 -16.69 18.14
C MET A 1 32.56 -15.18 18.21
N PRO A 2 33.10 -14.34 19.12
CA PRO A 2 32.75 -12.89 19.15
C PRO A 2 33.31 -12.04 18.00
N ARG A 3 34.37 -12.48 17.33
CA ARG A 3 34.98 -11.73 16.22
C ARG A 3 34.17 -11.75 14.93
N LEU A 4 33.42 -12.84 14.64
CA LEU A 4 32.60 -12.97 13.43
C LEU A 4 31.38 -12.03 13.48
N THR A 5 30.79 -11.86 14.64
CA THR A 5 29.65 -10.92 14.84
C THR A 5 30.08 -9.47 14.71
N SER A 6 31.31 -9.13 15.11
CA SER A 6 31.86 -7.76 14.95
C SER A 6 32.15 -7.44 13.48
N ILE A 7 32.69 -8.38 12.72
CA ILE A 7 32.94 -8.23 11.28
C ILE A 7 31.63 -8.06 10.52
N VAL A 8 30.62 -8.88 10.79
CA VAL A 8 29.29 -8.75 10.18
C VAL A 8 28.63 -7.40 10.48
N ARG A 9 28.73 -6.93 11.72
CA ARG A 9 28.24 -5.59 12.11
C ARG A 9 28.99 -4.46 11.41
N LEU A 10 30.31 -4.59 11.26
CA LEU A 10 31.13 -3.61 10.56
C LEU A 10 30.78 -3.60 9.06
N CYS A 11 30.65 -4.74 8.42
CA CYS A 11 30.22 -4.86 7.01
C CYS A 11 28.80 -4.29 6.80
N LEU A 12 27.87 -4.53 7.74
CA LEU A 12 26.52 -3.97 7.68
C LEU A 12 26.54 -2.43 7.83
N ALA A 13 27.36 -1.92 8.74
CA ALA A 13 27.52 -0.48 8.95
C ALA A 13 28.18 0.21 7.74
N THR A 14 29.20 -0.41 7.12
CA THR A 14 29.82 0.12 5.91
C THR A 14 28.89 0.05 4.70
N LEU A 15 28.06 -0.98 4.59
CA LEU A 15 27.04 -1.11 3.53
C LEU A 15 25.95 -0.03 3.69
N LEU A 16 25.53 0.26 4.93
CA LEU A 16 24.58 1.34 5.24
C LEU A 16 25.18 2.72 4.95
N LEU A 17 26.46 2.95 5.27
CA LEU A 17 27.16 4.20 4.98
C LEU A 17 27.40 4.41 3.48
N ALA A 18 27.64 3.34 2.71
CA ALA A 18 27.77 3.40 1.26
C ALA A 18 26.45 3.75 0.56
N LEU A 19 25.30 3.35 1.13
CA LEU A 19 23.97 3.72 0.64
C LEU A 19 23.65 5.21 0.86
N VAL A 20 24.17 5.82 1.93
CA VAL A 20 23.99 7.26 2.22
C VAL A 20 24.83 8.15 1.29
N GLY A 21 25.99 7.67 0.84
CA GLY A 21 26.91 8.44 -0.02
C GLY A 21 26.43 8.71 -1.45
N CYS A 22 25.44 7.98 -1.96
CA CYS A 22 24.90 8.18 -3.32
C CYS A 22 23.75 9.20 -3.41
N ALA A 23 23.34 9.81 -2.30
CA ALA A 23 22.17 10.69 -2.24
C ALA A 23 22.44 12.17 -2.60
N SER A 24 23.67 12.55 -2.91
CA SER A 24 24.00 13.94 -3.23
C SER A 24 24.10 14.18 -4.74
N THR A 25 22.97 14.23 -5.43
CA THR A 25 22.85 14.88 -6.74
C THR A 25 22.24 16.26 -6.55
N SER A 26 23.07 17.28 -6.67
CA SER A 26 22.70 18.70 -6.69
C SER A 26 21.62 18.93 -7.76
N GLY A 27 20.41 19.33 -7.37
CA GLY A 27 19.30 19.70 -8.27
C GLY A 27 18.14 18.73 -8.36
N GLY A 28 18.12 17.63 -7.61
CA GLY A 28 17.01 16.65 -7.59
C GLY A 28 15.82 17.12 -6.74
N ASN A 29 14.67 16.46 -6.95
CA ASN A 29 13.48 16.68 -6.14
C ASN A 29 13.76 16.28 -4.67
N PRO A 30 13.61 17.19 -3.68
CA PRO A 30 13.86 16.89 -2.26
C PRO A 30 13.01 15.73 -1.72
N LEU A 31 11.85 15.46 -2.32
CA LEU A 31 10.96 14.37 -1.95
C LEU A 31 11.42 13.03 -2.52
N ASP A 32 12.27 13.04 -3.55
CA ASP A 32 12.76 11.84 -4.24
C ASP A 32 14.28 11.89 -4.47
N PRO A 33 15.07 11.87 -3.39
CA PRO A 33 16.53 11.92 -3.49
C PRO A 33 17.13 10.67 -4.14
N PHE A 34 16.37 9.59 -4.26
CA PHE A 34 16.77 8.32 -4.87
C PHE A 34 16.18 8.11 -6.27
N GLU A 35 15.77 9.18 -6.96
CA GLU A 35 15.04 9.10 -8.24
C GLU A 35 15.69 8.16 -9.26
N ALA A 36 17.01 8.24 -9.44
CA ALA A 36 17.73 7.40 -10.41
C ALA A 36 17.60 5.89 -10.09
N THR A 37 17.62 5.53 -8.81
CA THR A 37 17.43 4.14 -8.36
C THR A 37 15.97 3.74 -8.42
N ASN A 38 15.07 4.61 -7.97
CA ASN A 38 13.65 4.39 -7.99
C ASN A 38 13.11 4.16 -9.41
N ARG A 39 13.57 4.93 -10.41
CA ARG A 39 13.24 4.72 -11.82
C ARG A 39 13.68 3.37 -12.36
N LYS A 40 14.85 2.86 -11.95
CA LYS A 40 15.31 1.52 -12.34
C LYS A 40 14.43 0.41 -11.74
N ILE A 41 14.05 0.56 -10.47
CA ILE A 41 13.17 -0.39 -9.80
C ILE A 41 11.76 -0.32 -10.40
N ASP A 42 11.28 0.88 -10.72
CA ASP A 42 9.99 1.08 -11.39
C ASP A 42 9.96 0.42 -12.77
N ALA A 43 10.99 0.61 -13.59
CA ALA A 43 11.14 -0.06 -14.88
C ALA A 43 11.21 -1.60 -14.74
N PHE A 44 11.86 -2.11 -13.71
CA PHE A 44 11.84 -3.53 -13.39
C PHE A 44 10.43 -4.01 -13.04
N ASN A 45 9.73 -3.29 -12.14
CA ASN A 45 8.37 -3.60 -11.75
C ASN A 45 7.41 -3.59 -12.96
N GLU A 46 7.54 -2.60 -13.84
CA GLU A 46 6.77 -2.50 -15.08
C GLU A 46 7.04 -3.70 -16.00
N SER A 47 8.31 -4.09 -16.15
CA SER A 47 8.68 -5.26 -16.96
C SER A 47 8.07 -6.55 -16.44
N VAL A 48 8.08 -6.75 -15.12
CA VAL A 48 7.45 -7.93 -14.49
C VAL A 48 5.93 -7.87 -14.61
N ASP A 49 5.33 -6.68 -14.44
CA ASP A 49 3.89 -6.49 -14.63
C ASP A 49 3.45 -6.84 -16.06
N GLN A 50 4.13 -6.29 -17.05
CA GLN A 50 3.84 -6.53 -18.47
C GLN A 50 4.02 -8.00 -18.87
N ALA A 51 5.07 -8.66 -18.37
CA ALA A 51 5.40 -10.03 -18.74
C ALA A 51 4.53 -11.07 -18.03
N VAL A 52 4.10 -10.81 -16.80
CA VAL A 52 3.45 -11.83 -15.96
C VAL A 52 2.13 -11.36 -15.37
N LEU A 53 2.13 -10.26 -14.60
CA LEU A 53 0.97 -9.91 -13.80
C LEU A 53 -0.20 -9.41 -14.65
N LYS A 54 0.06 -8.56 -15.63
CA LYS A 54 -0.96 -8.01 -16.56
C LYS A 54 -1.64 -9.10 -17.39
N PRO A 55 -0.92 -10.05 -18.05
CA PRO A 55 -1.55 -11.17 -18.76
C PRO A 55 -2.40 -12.05 -17.86
N VAL A 56 -1.91 -12.39 -16.66
CA VAL A 56 -2.66 -13.21 -15.69
C VAL A 56 -3.90 -12.46 -15.19
N ALA A 57 -3.78 -11.16 -14.87
CA ALA A 57 -4.90 -10.34 -14.43
C ALA A 57 -5.96 -10.18 -15.54
N LYS A 58 -5.54 -10.06 -16.81
CA LYS A 58 -6.46 -10.02 -17.94
C LYS A 58 -7.19 -11.35 -18.09
N SER A 59 -6.47 -12.47 -18.04
CA SER A 59 -7.12 -13.79 -18.08
C SER A 59 -8.10 -13.97 -16.92
N TYR A 60 -7.73 -13.54 -15.71
CA TYR A 60 -8.64 -13.55 -14.55
C TYR A 60 -9.90 -12.70 -14.83
N GLN A 61 -9.76 -11.51 -15.38
CA GLN A 61 -10.89 -10.65 -15.72
C GLN A 61 -11.78 -11.25 -16.81
N ASP A 62 -11.19 -11.84 -17.86
CA ASP A 62 -11.91 -12.34 -19.02
C ASP A 62 -12.64 -13.68 -18.73
N TYR A 63 -12.06 -14.55 -17.90
CA TYR A 63 -12.60 -15.90 -17.63
C TYR A 63 -13.31 -16.06 -16.28
N THR A 64 -13.15 -15.11 -15.34
CA THR A 64 -13.82 -15.20 -14.05
C THR A 64 -15.13 -14.41 -14.07
N PRO A 65 -16.29 -15.00 -13.76
CA PRO A 65 -17.55 -14.26 -13.68
C PRO A 65 -17.47 -13.06 -12.73
N ASN A 66 -18.09 -11.94 -13.09
CA ASN A 66 -18.07 -10.70 -12.30
C ASN A 66 -18.49 -10.89 -10.83
N LEU A 67 -19.44 -11.80 -10.59
CA LEU A 67 -19.88 -12.14 -9.24
C LEU A 67 -18.73 -12.70 -8.40
N LEU A 68 -17.93 -13.61 -8.96
CA LEU A 68 -16.79 -14.19 -8.26
C LEU A 68 -15.67 -13.17 -8.03
N GLN A 69 -15.38 -12.30 -9.02
CA GLN A 69 -14.43 -11.20 -8.85
C GLN A 69 -14.87 -10.27 -7.70
N THR A 70 -16.16 -9.89 -7.67
CA THR A 70 -16.73 -9.07 -6.60
C THR A 70 -16.60 -9.76 -5.24
N THR A 71 -16.88 -11.06 -5.19
CA THR A 71 -16.78 -11.87 -3.96
C THR A 71 -15.33 -11.91 -3.43
N VAL A 72 -14.35 -12.14 -4.31
CA VAL A 72 -12.90 -12.11 -3.94
C VAL A 72 -12.50 -10.75 -3.42
N LYS A 73 -12.87 -9.68 -4.12
CA LYS A 73 -12.61 -8.29 -3.71
C LYS A 73 -13.23 -7.98 -2.33
N ASN A 74 -14.47 -8.37 -2.10
CA ASN A 74 -15.18 -8.14 -0.84
C ASN A 74 -14.51 -8.90 0.31
N PHE A 75 -14.20 -10.17 0.11
CA PHE A 75 -13.54 -11.02 1.11
C PHE A 75 -12.21 -10.43 1.58
N PHE A 76 -11.29 -10.14 0.65
CA PHE A 76 -10.00 -9.54 1.02
C PHE A 76 -10.14 -8.09 1.51
N GLY A 77 -11.18 -7.37 1.05
CA GLY A 77 -11.55 -6.07 1.59
C GLY A 77 -11.96 -6.15 3.06
N ASN A 78 -12.82 -7.11 3.41
CA ASN A 78 -13.26 -7.32 4.79
C ASN A 78 -12.10 -7.72 5.73
N LEU A 79 -11.17 -8.56 5.26
CA LEU A 79 -9.97 -8.90 6.02
C LEU A 79 -9.08 -7.66 6.27
N ARG A 80 -8.93 -6.80 5.27
CA ARG A 80 -8.19 -5.54 5.43
C ARG A 80 -8.91 -4.59 6.40
N ASP A 81 -10.23 -4.56 6.38
CA ASP A 81 -11.02 -3.73 7.29
C ASP A 81 -10.77 -4.12 8.77
N VAL A 82 -10.48 -5.40 9.09
CA VAL A 82 -10.08 -5.83 10.46
C VAL A 82 -8.84 -5.08 10.93
N TRP A 83 -7.80 -4.99 10.10
CA TRP A 83 -6.59 -4.26 10.44
C TRP A 83 -6.82 -2.73 10.45
N SER A 84 -7.71 -2.25 9.58
CA SER A 84 -8.09 -0.84 9.54
C SER A 84 -8.81 -0.39 10.82
N VAL A 85 -9.63 -1.23 11.45
CA VAL A 85 -10.26 -0.94 12.76
C VAL A 85 -9.20 -0.66 13.82
N VAL A 86 -8.17 -1.50 13.89
CA VAL A 86 -7.06 -1.33 14.84
C VAL A 86 -6.34 0.00 14.58
N ASN A 87 -5.99 0.28 13.32
CA ASN A 87 -5.27 1.51 12.98
C ASN A 87 -6.10 2.77 13.18
N ASN A 88 -7.40 2.76 12.84
CA ASN A 88 -8.30 3.88 13.13
C ASN A 88 -8.43 4.12 14.64
N GLY A 89 -8.51 3.05 15.45
CA GLY A 89 -8.48 3.14 16.89
C GLY A 89 -7.19 3.75 17.44
N LEU A 90 -6.04 3.30 16.93
CA LEU A 90 -4.71 3.86 17.27
C LEU A 90 -4.56 5.33 16.83
N GLN A 91 -5.28 5.75 15.80
CA GLN A 91 -5.33 7.14 15.35
C GLN A 91 -6.38 7.98 16.10
N LEU A 92 -7.02 7.46 17.13
CA LEU A 92 -8.05 8.15 17.90
C LEU A 92 -9.20 8.69 17.04
N LYS A 93 -9.63 7.92 16.03
CA LYS A 93 -10.73 8.22 15.11
C LYS A 93 -11.94 7.34 15.47
N PRO A 94 -12.77 7.73 16.48
CA PRO A 94 -13.81 6.84 17.02
C PRO A 94 -14.92 6.56 16.01
N LYS A 95 -15.29 7.52 15.17
CA LYS A 95 -16.31 7.35 14.13
C LYS A 95 -15.85 6.32 13.09
N GLU A 96 -14.67 6.51 12.53
CA GLU A 96 -14.06 5.63 11.53
C GLU A 96 -13.84 4.22 12.08
N THR A 97 -13.44 4.13 13.35
CA THR A 97 -13.29 2.86 14.07
C THR A 97 -14.62 2.14 14.21
N ALA A 98 -15.67 2.84 14.65
CA ALA A 98 -17.00 2.26 14.85
C ALA A 98 -17.65 1.84 13.52
N GLU A 99 -17.61 2.69 12.49
CA GLU A 99 -18.15 2.37 11.16
C GLU A 99 -17.44 1.19 10.52
N THR A 100 -16.09 1.19 10.54
CA THR A 100 -15.31 0.07 9.99
C THR A 100 -15.51 -1.21 10.80
N GLY A 101 -15.58 -1.12 12.13
CA GLY A 101 -15.89 -2.25 13.01
C GLY A 101 -17.27 -2.85 12.74
N ALA A 102 -18.29 -1.99 12.61
CA ALA A 102 -19.65 -2.42 12.25
C ALA A 102 -19.66 -3.13 10.88
N ARG A 103 -18.91 -2.61 9.89
CA ARG A 103 -18.75 -3.29 8.57
C ARG A 103 -18.18 -4.68 8.72
N VAL A 104 -17.07 -4.81 9.48
CA VAL A 104 -16.45 -6.13 9.73
C VAL A 104 -17.45 -7.11 10.33
N VAL A 105 -18.21 -6.69 11.35
CA VAL A 105 -19.21 -7.55 12.01
C VAL A 105 -20.32 -7.94 11.04
N VAL A 106 -20.94 -6.98 10.36
CA VAL A 106 -22.07 -7.22 9.46
C VAL A 106 -21.64 -8.05 8.24
N ASN A 107 -20.51 -7.71 7.62
CA ASN A 107 -20.00 -8.45 6.46
C ASN A 107 -19.54 -9.86 6.84
N SER A 108 -18.97 -10.06 8.02
CA SER A 108 -18.55 -11.40 8.45
C SER A 108 -19.71 -12.30 8.86
N THR A 109 -20.81 -11.74 9.40
CA THR A 109 -21.99 -12.51 9.86
C THR A 109 -23.02 -12.63 8.75
N ILE A 110 -23.66 -11.53 8.38
CA ILE A 110 -24.72 -11.49 7.36
C ILE A 110 -24.15 -11.65 5.95
N GLY A 111 -22.95 -11.05 5.71
CA GLY A 111 -22.25 -11.11 4.43
C GLY A 111 -21.44 -12.38 4.18
N LEU A 112 -21.67 -13.47 4.93
CA LEU A 112 -21.03 -14.77 4.75
C LEU A 112 -19.49 -14.66 4.72
N TYR A 113 -18.89 -14.34 5.87
CA TYR A 113 -17.44 -14.14 6.03
C TYR A 113 -16.84 -13.02 5.15
N GLY A 114 -17.66 -12.05 4.76
CA GLY A 114 -17.20 -10.92 3.94
C GLY A 114 -17.28 -11.16 2.43
N LEU A 115 -17.90 -12.24 1.97
CA LEU A 115 -18.12 -12.48 0.54
C LEU A 115 -19.12 -11.47 -0.05
N ILE A 116 -20.08 -11.00 0.75
CA ILE A 116 -21.06 -9.98 0.39
C ILE A 116 -20.81 -8.72 1.22
N ASP A 117 -20.69 -7.57 0.56
CA ASP A 117 -20.48 -6.29 1.23
C ASP A 117 -21.81 -5.65 1.67
N VAL A 118 -22.43 -6.23 2.69
CA VAL A 118 -23.69 -5.75 3.28
C VAL A 118 -23.50 -4.37 3.89
N GLY A 119 -22.33 -4.09 4.49
CA GLY A 119 -22.01 -2.80 5.10
C GLY A 119 -22.20 -1.62 4.14
N THR A 120 -21.79 -1.74 2.89
CA THR A 120 -22.01 -0.71 1.86
C THR A 120 -23.50 -0.56 1.55
N HIS A 121 -24.28 -1.64 1.49
CA HIS A 121 -25.71 -1.60 1.18
C HIS A 121 -26.54 -0.91 2.29
N ILE A 122 -26.08 -0.96 3.54
CA ILE A 122 -26.74 -0.26 4.67
C ILE A 122 -26.11 1.12 4.97
N GLY A 123 -25.26 1.64 4.09
CA GLY A 123 -24.72 3.00 4.16
C GLY A 123 -23.50 3.20 5.06
N LEU A 124 -22.88 2.13 5.58
CA LEU A 124 -21.64 2.24 6.36
C LEU A 124 -20.46 2.56 5.44
N GLN A 125 -19.72 3.62 5.74
CA GLN A 125 -18.54 4.02 4.97
C GLN A 125 -17.34 3.14 5.30
N ARG A 126 -16.45 2.92 4.31
CA ARG A 126 -15.21 2.18 4.50
C ARG A 126 -14.06 3.15 4.75
N HIS A 127 -13.45 3.05 5.92
CA HIS A 127 -12.29 3.85 6.30
C HIS A 127 -11.05 2.96 6.39
N THR A 128 -10.30 2.88 5.28
CA THR A 128 -9.07 2.10 5.25
C THR A 128 -7.94 2.84 5.94
N ALA A 129 -7.25 2.15 6.84
CA ALA A 129 -6.08 2.65 7.52
C ALA A 129 -5.00 1.58 7.62
N ASP A 130 -3.75 2.01 7.63
CA ASP A 130 -2.56 1.17 7.78
C ASP A 130 -1.62 1.74 8.87
N PHE A 131 -0.61 0.99 9.23
CA PHE A 131 0.31 1.41 10.28
C PHE A 131 1.21 2.58 9.86
N GLY A 132 1.51 2.72 8.56
CA GLY A 132 2.21 3.89 8.04
C GLY A 132 1.40 5.18 8.23
N GLN A 133 0.07 5.13 8.04
CA GLN A 133 -0.83 6.24 8.34
C GLN A 133 -0.85 6.53 9.84
N THR A 134 -0.86 5.49 10.69
CA THR A 134 -0.85 5.63 12.15
C THR A 134 0.43 6.31 12.63
N LEU A 135 1.60 5.93 12.11
CA LEU A 135 2.86 6.61 12.39
C LEU A 135 2.83 8.09 11.94
N GLY A 136 2.28 8.36 10.75
CA GLY A 136 2.12 9.72 10.24
C GLY A 136 1.17 10.56 11.09
N TYR A 137 0.07 9.98 11.54
CA TYR A 137 -0.87 10.63 12.47
C TYR A 137 -0.19 11.08 13.77
N TRP A 138 0.74 10.29 14.28
CA TRP A 138 1.54 10.61 15.47
C TRP A 138 2.75 11.49 15.19
N GLY A 139 2.86 12.03 13.98
CA GLY A 139 3.86 13.04 13.63
C GLY A 139 5.16 12.50 13.04
N MET A 140 5.23 11.19 12.73
CA MET A 140 6.40 10.66 12.03
C MET A 140 6.41 11.16 10.58
N PRO A 141 7.47 11.85 10.11
CA PRO A 141 7.55 12.31 8.73
C PRO A 141 7.58 11.13 7.75
N ALA A 142 7.08 11.34 6.55
CA ALA A 142 7.07 10.31 5.50
C ALA A 142 8.49 9.85 5.13
N GLY A 143 9.46 10.77 5.23
CA GLY A 143 10.81 10.55 4.72
C GLY A 143 10.84 10.54 3.19
N PRO A 144 11.98 10.15 2.58
CA PRO A 144 12.14 10.11 1.14
C PRO A 144 11.18 9.11 0.47
N TYR A 145 10.79 9.43 -0.75
CA TYR A 145 10.08 8.51 -1.62
C TYR A 145 10.99 7.35 -2.04
N VAL A 146 10.45 6.15 -2.05
CA VAL A 146 11.14 4.92 -2.47
C VAL A 146 10.20 4.06 -3.29
N VAL A 147 10.73 3.37 -4.29
CA VAL A 147 10.00 2.32 -5.03
C VAL A 147 10.48 0.97 -4.53
N ILE A 148 9.54 0.13 -4.11
CA ILE A 148 9.84 -1.22 -3.61
C ILE A 148 9.72 -2.22 -4.77
N PRO A 149 10.70 -3.12 -4.96
CA PRO A 149 10.57 -4.20 -5.94
C PRO A 149 9.26 -4.99 -5.75
N LEU A 150 8.51 -5.15 -6.82
CA LEU A 150 7.20 -5.84 -6.91
C LEU A 150 6.05 -5.22 -6.10
N LEU A 151 6.31 -4.30 -5.19
CA LEU A 151 5.28 -3.66 -4.36
C LEU A 151 4.93 -2.24 -4.83
N GLY A 152 5.85 -1.59 -5.57
CA GLY A 152 5.64 -0.26 -6.15
C GLY A 152 5.92 0.91 -5.21
N PRO A 153 5.20 2.04 -5.37
CA PRO A 153 5.43 3.29 -4.65
C PRO A 153 5.30 3.17 -3.14
N SER A 154 6.22 3.81 -2.41
CA SER A 154 6.25 3.86 -0.94
C SER A 154 7.00 5.11 -0.45
N THR A 155 7.05 5.29 0.86
CA THR A 155 7.96 6.21 1.55
C THR A 155 8.83 5.43 2.54
N ALA A 156 9.89 6.04 3.06
CA ALA A 156 10.73 5.39 4.06
C ALA A 156 9.92 4.95 5.29
N ARG A 157 9.01 5.82 5.79
CA ARG A 157 8.08 5.50 6.89
C ARG A 157 7.18 4.32 6.55
N ASP A 158 6.50 4.40 5.39
CA ASP A 158 5.51 3.40 5.00
C ASP A 158 6.17 2.04 4.71
N THR A 159 7.41 2.06 4.16
CA THR A 159 8.22 0.84 3.96
C THR A 159 8.55 0.16 5.29
N ALA A 160 8.96 0.92 6.31
CA ALA A 160 9.20 0.37 7.64
C ALA A 160 7.91 -0.18 8.29
N ALA A 161 6.79 0.50 8.07
CA ALA A 161 5.47 0.08 8.56
C ALA A 161 4.96 -1.22 7.93
N LEU A 162 5.39 -1.59 6.71
CA LEU A 162 4.96 -2.82 6.04
C LEU A 162 5.21 -4.09 6.86
N LEU A 163 6.25 -4.11 7.69
CA LEU A 163 6.53 -5.26 8.56
C LEU A 163 5.42 -5.45 9.58
N VAL A 164 4.90 -4.35 10.14
CA VAL A 164 3.80 -4.36 11.12
C VAL A 164 2.49 -4.66 10.41
N ASP A 165 2.22 -4.01 9.27
CA ASP A 165 1.01 -4.25 8.46
C ASP A 165 0.90 -5.72 8.02
N ARG A 166 2.04 -6.34 7.65
CA ARG A 166 2.06 -7.76 7.30
C ARG A 166 1.66 -8.65 8.49
N HIS A 167 2.09 -8.32 9.71
CA HIS A 167 1.70 -9.07 10.91
C HIS A 167 0.25 -8.79 11.33
N GLY A 168 -0.24 -7.59 11.06
CA GLY A 168 -1.62 -7.19 11.32
C GLY A 168 -2.64 -7.71 10.30
N ASP A 169 -2.20 -8.13 9.11
CA ASP A 169 -3.09 -8.74 8.10
C ASP A 169 -3.48 -10.16 8.54
N PRO A 170 -4.79 -10.43 8.82
CA PRO A 170 -5.24 -11.76 9.25
C PRO A 170 -4.86 -12.87 8.26
N TRP A 171 -4.81 -12.57 6.95
CA TRP A 171 -4.44 -13.54 5.93
C TRP A 171 -3.00 -14.02 6.06
N SER A 172 -2.11 -13.18 6.56
CA SER A 172 -0.69 -13.53 6.75
C SER A 172 -0.47 -14.62 7.80
N GLN A 173 -1.46 -14.88 8.66
CA GLN A 173 -1.43 -15.87 9.73
C GLN A 173 -2.00 -17.25 9.30
N ILE A 174 -2.51 -17.36 8.06
CA ILE A 174 -3.11 -18.61 7.56
C ILE A 174 -2.06 -19.71 7.38
N ASN A 175 -2.43 -20.91 7.82
CA ASN A 175 -1.68 -22.13 7.59
C ASN A 175 -2.55 -23.14 6.78
N PRO A 176 -1.96 -23.98 5.94
CA PRO A 176 -0.54 -24.09 5.60
C PRO A 176 -0.02 -22.94 4.72
N VAL A 177 1.30 -22.78 4.64
CA VAL A 177 1.98 -21.74 3.86
C VAL A 177 1.53 -21.71 2.39
N ALA A 178 1.25 -22.88 1.81
CA ALA A 178 0.77 -23.00 0.44
C ALA A 178 -0.56 -22.24 0.23
N SER A 179 -1.55 -22.45 1.11
CA SER A 179 -2.85 -21.76 1.05
C SER A 179 -2.71 -20.27 1.22
N ARG A 180 -1.84 -19.83 2.16
CA ARG A 180 -1.53 -18.43 2.37
C ARG A 180 -0.96 -17.80 1.10
N ASN A 181 0.02 -18.42 0.46
CA ASN A 181 0.65 -17.90 -0.75
C ASN A 181 -0.31 -17.88 -1.94
N GLN A 182 -1.18 -18.88 -2.09
CA GLN A 182 -2.23 -18.89 -3.10
C GLN A 182 -3.20 -17.70 -2.94
N GLY A 183 -3.64 -17.43 -1.71
CA GLY A 183 -4.50 -16.27 -1.44
C GLY A 183 -3.81 -14.93 -1.65
N VAL A 184 -2.50 -14.81 -1.32
CA VAL A 184 -1.71 -13.62 -1.64
C VAL A 184 -1.63 -13.41 -3.15
N ALA A 185 -1.36 -14.48 -3.92
CA ALA A 185 -1.32 -14.42 -5.38
C ALA A 185 -2.69 -14.02 -5.97
N LEU A 186 -3.78 -14.63 -5.49
CA LEU A 186 -5.14 -14.29 -5.93
C LEU A 186 -5.46 -12.82 -5.63
N ARG A 187 -5.16 -12.34 -4.41
CA ARG A 187 -5.37 -10.94 -4.01
C ARG A 187 -4.58 -9.97 -4.89
N LEU A 188 -3.35 -10.33 -5.29
CA LEU A 188 -2.53 -9.51 -6.17
C LEU A 188 -3.10 -9.44 -7.58
N VAL A 189 -3.50 -10.59 -8.13
CA VAL A 189 -4.13 -10.69 -9.46
C VAL A 189 -5.46 -9.94 -9.50
N ASP A 190 -6.34 -10.14 -8.51
CA ASP A 190 -7.62 -9.43 -8.41
C ASP A 190 -7.41 -7.91 -8.32
N LYS A 191 -6.48 -7.47 -7.47
CA LYS A 191 -6.13 -6.06 -7.36
C LYS A 191 -5.64 -5.49 -8.70
N ARG A 192 -4.77 -6.22 -9.41
CA ARG A 192 -4.25 -5.78 -10.72
C ARG A 192 -5.35 -5.72 -11.78
N ALA A 193 -6.26 -6.69 -11.78
CA ALA A 193 -7.40 -6.72 -12.69
C ALA A 193 -8.28 -5.47 -12.57
N GLN A 194 -8.47 -4.95 -11.35
CA GLN A 194 -9.23 -3.72 -11.10
C GLN A 194 -8.58 -2.46 -11.71
N PHE A 195 -7.30 -2.50 -12.03
CA PHE A 195 -6.54 -1.37 -12.57
C PHE A 195 -6.20 -1.50 -14.07
N LEU A 196 -6.58 -2.58 -14.77
CA LEU A 196 -6.25 -2.79 -16.17
C LEU A 196 -6.71 -1.64 -17.09
N GLY A 197 -7.91 -1.09 -16.87
CA GLY A 197 -8.44 0.02 -17.66
C GLY A 197 -7.83 1.39 -17.33
N MET A 198 -6.99 1.48 -16.30
CA MET A 198 -6.35 2.73 -15.90
C MET A 198 -5.00 2.94 -16.62
N ASP A 199 -4.33 1.85 -17.01
CA ASP A 199 -3.02 1.89 -17.68
C ASP A 199 -3.07 2.71 -18.98
N ASP A 200 -4.08 2.48 -19.82
CA ASP A 200 -4.21 3.15 -21.11
C ASP A 200 -4.45 4.64 -20.91
N ARG A 201 -5.28 5.01 -19.93
CA ARG A 201 -5.53 6.41 -19.57
C ARG A 201 -4.29 7.11 -19.02
N LEU A 202 -3.50 6.42 -18.20
CA LEU A 202 -2.24 6.97 -17.66
C LEU A 202 -1.23 7.23 -18.77
N ASN A 203 -1.12 6.33 -19.75
CA ASN A 203 -0.22 6.48 -20.87
C ASN A 203 -0.62 7.62 -21.81
N GLU A 204 -1.92 7.96 -21.88
CA GLU A 204 -2.42 9.08 -22.68
C GLU A 204 -2.17 10.45 -22.03
N VAL A 205 -2.23 10.53 -20.70
CA VAL A 205 -2.22 11.81 -19.95
C VAL A 205 -0.83 12.15 -19.40
N ALA A 206 -0.02 11.17 -19.03
CA ALA A 206 1.24 11.40 -18.34
C ALA A 206 2.41 11.50 -19.33
N LEU A 207 3.04 12.70 -19.41
CA LEU A 207 4.30 12.89 -20.14
C LEU A 207 5.46 12.07 -19.51
N ASP A 208 5.49 11.97 -18.18
CA ASP A 208 6.40 11.11 -17.40
C ASP A 208 5.58 10.31 -16.38
N LYS A 209 5.31 9.05 -16.70
CA LYS A 209 4.52 8.12 -15.89
C LYS A 209 5.09 7.98 -14.47
N TYR A 210 6.42 7.89 -14.35
CA TYR A 210 7.07 7.75 -13.05
C TYR A 210 6.78 8.95 -12.13
N SER A 211 7.04 10.16 -12.61
CA SER A 211 6.79 11.37 -11.84
C SER A 211 5.32 11.54 -11.48
N PHE A 212 4.41 11.25 -12.43
CA PHE A 212 2.98 11.29 -12.18
C PHE A 212 2.55 10.33 -11.07
N VAL A 213 2.99 9.07 -11.11
CA VAL A 213 2.65 8.05 -10.10
C VAL A 213 3.25 8.40 -8.74
N ARG A 214 4.51 8.90 -8.71
CA ARG A 214 5.15 9.38 -7.48
C ARG A 214 4.32 10.49 -6.83
N ASP A 215 3.99 11.53 -7.58
CA ASP A 215 3.32 12.71 -7.05
C ASP A 215 1.89 12.39 -6.62
N ALA A 216 1.16 11.59 -7.40
CA ALA A 216 -0.16 11.08 -7.02
C ALA A 216 -0.11 10.23 -5.74
N TYR A 217 0.90 9.37 -5.59
CA TYR A 217 1.09 8.58 -4.38
C TYR A 217 1.35 9.48 -3.16
N LEU A 218 2.28 10.42 -3.28
CA LEU A 218 2.64 11.31 -2.17
C LEU A 218 1.47 12.21 -1.77
N GLN A 219 0.72 12.74 -2.73
CA GLN A 219 -0.47 13.54 -2.48
C GLN A 219 -1.55 12.72 -1.75
N LYS A 220 -1.84 11.51 -2.25
CA LYS A 220 -2.78 10.60 -1.61
C LYS A 220 -2.37 10.29 -0.17
N ARG A 221 -1.09 9.96 0.08
CA ARG A 221 -0.60 9.62 1.42
C ARG A 221 -0.67 10.80 2.39
N ARG A 222 -0.39 12.03 1.94
CA ARG A 222 -0.59 13.23 2.76
C ARG A 222 -2.06 13.40 3.15
N ALA A 223 -2.98 13.26 2.20
CA ALA A 223 -4.42 13.35 2.48
C ALA A 223 -4.89 12.29 3.48
N GLU A 224 -4.39 11.05 3.39
CA GLU A 224 -4.75 9.95 4.29
C GLU A 224 -4.25 10.16 5.74
N VAL A 225 -3.11 10.84 5.92
CA VAL A 225 -2.49 11.09 7.23
C VAL A 225 -3.09 12.32 7.92
N ARG A 226 -3.70 13.27 7.19
CA ARG A 226 -4.25 14.51 7.75
C ARG A 226 -5.23 14.25 8.90
N ARG A 227 -5.15 15.08 9.93
CA ARG A 227 -6.08 15.09 11.08
C ARG A 227 -7.24 16.04 10.81
N GLY A 228 -8.35 15.56 10.26
CA GLY A 228 -9.53 16.39 10.02
C GLY A 228 -9.51 17.13 8.66
N PRO A 229 -10.48 18.05 8.43
CA PRO A 229 -10.50 18.84 7.21
C PRO A 229 -9.24 19.72 7.10
N PRO A 230 -8.81 20.09 5.88
CA PRO A 230 -7.70 21.01 5.67
C PRO A 230 -7.90 22.26 6.54
N SER A 231 -6.88 22.67 7.28
CA SER A 231 -6.91 23.97 7.95
C SER A 231 -6.58 25.05 6.91
N ASP A 232 -7.11 26.25 7.10
CA ASP A 232 -6.87 27.42 6.21
C ASP A 232 -5.35 27.68 6.01
N VAL A 233 -4.52 27.16 6.89
CA VAL A 233 -3.04 27.25 6.81
C VAL A 233 -2.48 26.32 5.72
N ASP A 234 -3.09 25.15 5.52
CA ASP A 234 -2.65 24.19 4.49
C ASP A 234 -2.91 24.71 3.06
N GLU A 235 -3.93 25.57 2.87
CA GLU A 235 -4.23 26.22 1.58
C GLU A 235 -3.24 27.34 1.20
N LEU A 236 -2.52 27.88 2.19
CA LEU A 236 -1.55 28.95 1.96
C LEU A 236 -0.14 28.42 1.59
N GLU A 237 0.16 27.16 1.92
CA GLU A 237 1.42 26.51 1.51
C GLU A 237 1.37 25.92 0.08
N GLU A 238 0.20 25.82 -0.52
CA GLU A 238 0.01 25.34 -1.92
C GLU A 238 0.01 26.48 -2.97
N LYS A 239 0.18 27.74 -2.56
CA LYS A 239 0.30 28.92 -3.45
C LYS A 239 1.73 29.41 -3.57
#